data_bed8d63078ac836c46666365c4ca3572
#
_entry.id   bed8d63078ac836c46666365c4ca3572
#
_cell.length_a   1.000
_cell.length_b   1.000
_cell.length_c   1.000
_cell.angle_alpha   90.00
_cell.angle_beta   90.00
_cell.angle_gamma   90.00
#
_symmetry.space_group_name_H-M   'P 1'
#
loop_
_entity.id
_entity.type
_entity.pdbx_description
1 polymer ?
#
loop_
_entity_poly.entity_id
_entity_poly.type
_entity_poly.pdbx_seq_one_letter_code
_entity_poly.pdbx_strand_id
1 'polypeptide(L)'
;MIARLTFVLILFLFFSCNKSNTQEEMQVNASLIDIIPESSAKMESPPPPMEVAQTAVSGESKSPKKTDTISKKIIKNGDMEIAVANLMDAKKKVSEIIKNNKAYLQSETFRNSDTSENINLVIRVPHQNFDTIINSFSEGIGSVEAKTVKAEDVTEEYTDVSIKLENKRIYLEKYRDMLKSAKTTKDMLEIQENIRNLEDEIDVAEGRLRFIDDRVNYSTLELLLFKEKVRSSATSKIGFGSRFGDSIAQGWNSFVSFLLGMISFWPFFVLIPIVIIMWKRWRRKK
;
A
#
# COMPACT_ATOMS: atom_id res chain seq x y z
N MET A 1 52.99 8.49 43.77
CA MET A 1 52.77 8.24 42.34
C MET A 1 51.62 7.23 42.04
N ILE A 2 51.42 6.22 42.88
CA ILE A 2 50.46 5.13 42.65
C ILE A 2 48.98 5.59 42.77
N ALA A 3 48.68 6.55 43.68
CA ALA A 3 47.31 7.09 43.83
C ALA A 3 46.81 7.93 42.64
N ARG A 4 47.71 8.51 41.86
CA ARG A 4 47.38 9.25 40.64
C ARG A 4 47.07 8.31 39.44
N LEU A 5 47.71 7.13 39.44
CA LEU A 5 47.50 6.13 38.37
C LEU A 5 46.16 5.40 38.52
N THR A 6 45.71 5.14 39.75
CA THR A 6 44.40 4.52 40.03
C THR A 6 43.24 5.47 39.75
N PHE A 7 43.44 6.78 39.96
CA PHE A 7 42.42 7.78 39.63
C PHE A 7 42.21 7.92 38.11
N VAL A 8 43.27 7.83 37.32
CA VAL A 8 43.21 7.86 35.86
C VAL A 8 42.56 6.58 35.31
N LEU A 9 42.81 5.41 35.91
CA LEU A 9 42.19 4.16 35.48
C LEU A 9 40.68 4.12 35.76
N ILE A 10 40.22 4.73 36.84
CA ILE A 10 38.80 4.82 37.19
C ILE A 10 38.08 5.82 36.26
N LEU A 11 38.75 6.90 35.83
CA LEU A 11 38.19 7.87 34.89
C LEU A 11 37.97 7.29 33.49
N PHE A 12 38.77 6.29 33.07
CA PHE A 12 38.65 5.63 31.77
C PHE A 12 37.46 4.65 31.68
N LEU A 13 36.91 4.19 32.81
CA LEU A 13 35.76 3.25 32.82
C LEU A 13 34.41 3.94 32.63
N PHE A 14 34.35 5.28 32.71
CA PHE A 14 33.13 6.04 32.51
C PHE A 14 32.90 6.51 31.06
N PHE A 15 33.85 6.23 30.13
CA PHE A 15 33.78 6.74 28.76
C PHE A 15 33.36 5.71 27.71
N SER A 16 32.80 4.56 28.12
CA SER A 16 32.38 3.54 27.16
C SER A 16 30.89 3.25 27.27
N CYS A 17 30.08 4.09 26.67
CA CYS A 17 28.79 3.73 26.02
C CYS A 17 28.18 4.99 25.38
N ASN A 18 28.61 5.28 24.16
CA ASN A 18 27.78 6.06 23.24
C ASN A 18 27.65 5.26 21.94
N LYS A 19 26.57 4.49 21.85
CA LYS A 19 26.19 3.80 20.63
C LYS A 19 25.31 4.78 19.83
N SER A 20 25.94 5.60 19.00
CA SER A 20 25.24 6.41 18.01
C SER A 20 24.64 5.48 16.95
N ASN A 21 23.31 5.44 16.86
CA ASN A 21 22.60 4.96 15.70
C ASN A 21 22.94 5.88 14.53
N THR A 22 23.77 5.41 13.62
CA THR A 22 23.97 6.02 12.32
C THR A 22 22.77 5.60 11.46
N GLN A 23 21.82 6.50 11.26
CA GLN A 23 20.91 6.42 10.14
C GLN A 23 21.74 6.68 8.89
N GLU A 24 21.84 5.68 8.03
CA GLU A 24 22.29 5.87 6.65
C GLU A 24 21.23 6.71 5.93
N GLU A 25 21.47 7.99 5.82
CA GLU A 25 20.82 8.84 4.83
C GLU A 25 21.30 8.38 3.45
N MET A 26 20.40 7.75 2.72
CA MET A 26 20.57 7.44 1.30
C MET A 26 20.55 8.76 0.53
N GLN A 27 21.73 9.33 0.29
CA GLN A 27 21.88 10.48 -0.60
C GLN A 27 21.57 10.03 -2.03
N VAL A 28 20.40 10.43 -2.50
CA VAL A 28 20.05 10.36 -3.91
C VAL A 28 20.88 11.44 -4.62
N ASN A 29 21.89 11.03 -5.36
CA ASN A 29 22.63 11.88 -6.28
C ASN A 29 21.69 12.26 -7.42
N ALA A 30 21.11 13.44 -7.33
CA ALA A 30 20.50 14.11 -8.47
C ALA A 30 21.62 14.66 -9.37
N SER A 31 21.94 13.96 -10.44
CA SER A 31 22.80 14.47 -11.50
C SER A 31 22.07 15.62 -12.18
N LEU A 32 22.67 16.79 -12.11
CA LEU A 32 22.33 18.00 -12.84
C LEU A 32 22.33 17.69 -14.35
N ILE A 33 21.18 17.80 -14.97
CA ILE A 33 21.05 17.88 -16.43
C ILE A 33 21.23 19.35 -16.79
N ASP A 34 22.24 19.61 -17.61
CA ASP A 34 22.62 20.90 -18.16
C ASP A 34 21.44 21.58 -18.85
N ILE A 35 21.23 22.84 -18.46
CA ILE A 35 20.23 23.73 -19.04
C ILE A 35 20.79 24.29 -20.34
N ILE A 36 20.16 23.98 -21.46
CA ILE A 36 20.40 24.61 -22.77
C ILE A 36 19.83 26.02 -22.72
N PRO A 37 20.56 27.07 -23.21
CA PRO A 37 20.13 28.44 -23.09
C PRO A 37 18.98 28.77 -24.05
N GLU A 38 18.04 29.48 -23.46
CA GLU A 38 16.87 30.12 -24.02
C GLU A 38 17.23 31.01 -25.24
N SER A 39 16.74 30.61 -26.41
CA SER A 39 16.73 31.45 -27.60
C SER A 39 15.46 32.29 -27.59
N SER A 40 15.64 33.60 -27.40
CA SER A 40 14.59 34.61 -27.45
C SER A 40 13.95 34.68 -28.84
N ALA A 41 12.78 34.08 -29.00
CA ALA A 41 11.91 34.30 -30.14
C ALA A 41 10.86 35.38 -29.80
N LYS A 42 11.00 36.47 -30.49
CA LYS A 42 10.23 37.70 -30.56
C LYS A 42 8.72 37.39 -30.71
N MET A 43 7.93 37.85 -29.75
CA MET A 43 6.47 37.86 -29.83
C MET A 43 6.02 38.81 -30.96
N GLU A 44 5.46 38.23 -32.01
CA GLU A 44 4.74 38.96 -33.05
C GLU A 44 3.25 39.01 -32.65
N SER A 45 2.69 40.21 -32.65
CA SER A 45 1.32 40.50 -32.23
C SER A 45 0.29 39.84 -33.16
N PRO A 46 -0.84 39.32 -32.66
CA PRO A 46 -1.90 38.80 -33.52
C PRO A 46 -2.62 39.94 -34.27
N PRO A 47 -3.01 39.73 -35.55
CA PRO A 47 -3.78 40.69 -36.32
C PRO A 47 -5.21 40.87 -35.79
N PRO A 48 -5.84 42.04 -36.04
CA PRO A 48 -7.17 42.36 -35.53
C PRO A 48 -8.27 41.47 -36.16
N PRO A 49 -9.40 41.27 -35.47
CA PRO A 49 -10.49 40.42 -35.95
C PRO A 49 -11.18 41.06 -37.18
N MET A 50 -11.28 40.33 -38.26
CA MET A 50 -12.17 40.68 -39.36
C MET A 50 -13.61 40.44 -38.97
N GLU A 51 -14.37 41.49 -39.04
CA GLU A 51 -15.84 41.51 -38.93
C GLU A 51 -16.44 40.75 -40.14
N VAL A 52 -16.95 39.55 -39.91
CA VAL A 52 -17.63 38.77 -40.93
C VAL A 52 -19.12 38.95 -40.78
N ALA A 53 -19.70 39.57 -41.82
CA ALA A 53 -21.13 39.83 -41.96
C ALA A 53 -21.97 38.56 -41.73
N GLN A 54 -22.98 38.69 -40.89
CA GLN A 54 -24.01 37.68 -40.67
C GLN A 54 -24.89 37.55 -41.93
N THR A 55 -24.67 36.48 -42.69
CA THR A 55 -25.65 36.05 -43.68
C THR A 55 -26.49 34.93 -43.03
N ALA A 56 -27.72 35.24 -42.70
CA ALA A 56 -28.71 34.30 -42.25
C ALA A 56 -28.99 33.30 -43.36
N VAL A 57 -28.49 32.08 -43.26
CA VAL A 57 -28.94 30.92 -44.03
C VAL A 57 -29.79 30.01 -43.11
N SER A 58 -31.08 30.07 -43.33
CA SER A 58 -32.05 29.11 -42.82
C SER A 58 -31.67 27.78 -43.40
N GLY A 59 -31.03 26.90 -42.62
CA GLY A 59 -30.63 25.56 -42.99
C GLY A 59 -31.23 24.58 -41.99
N GLU A 60 -32.10 23.75 -42.51
CA GLU A 60 -32.75 22.57 -41.92
C GLU A 60 -31.89 21.90 -40.84
N SER A 61 -32.45 21.80 -39.64
CA SER A 61 -31.93 20.99 -38.53
C SER A 61 -32.00 19.51 -38.97
N LYS A 62 -30.91 18.99 -39.54
CA LYS A 62 -30.68 17.57 -39.62
C LYS A 62 -30.51 17.04 -38.21
N SER A 63 -31.53 16.32 -37.75
CA SER A 63 -31.49 15.48 -36.56
C SER A 63 -30.12 14.79 -36.44
N PRO A 64 -29.46 14.83 -35.29
CA PRO A 64 -28.15 14.19 -35.12
C PRO A 64 -28.34 12.69 -35.39
N LYS A 65 -27.62 12.22 -36.40
CA LYS A 65 -27.47 10.80 -36.72
C LYS A 65 -27.10 10.11 -35.38
N LYS A 66 -27.93 9.17 -34.95
CA LYS A 66 -27.72 8.35 -33.78
C LYS A 66 -26.33 7.73 -33.91
N THR A 67 -25.35 8.36 -33.33
CA THR A 67 -24.01 7.79 -33.20
C THR A 67 -24.19 6.56 -32.35
N ASP A 68 -23.87 5.38 -32.87
CA ASP A 68 -23.85 4.15 -32.10
C ASP A 68 -22.97 4.42 -30.88
N THR A 69 -23.63 4.69 -29.75
CA THR A 69 -22.96 4.99 -28.51
C THR A 69 -22.34 3.68 -28.05
N ILE A 70 -21.06 3.47 -28.35
CA ILE A 70 -20.28 2.38 -27.81
C ILE A 70 -20.50 2.41 -26.29
N SER A 71 -21.05 1.34 -25.75
CA SER A 71 -21.28 1.24 -24.32
C SER A 71 -19.94 1.40 -23.59
N LYS A 72 -19.80 2.47 -22.81
CA LYS A 72 -18.56 2.73 -22.07
C LYS A 72 -18.25 1.59 -21.10
N LYS A 73 -17.02 1.16 -21.13
CA LYS A 73 -16.45 0.17 -20.21
C LYS A 73 -15.69 0.91 -19.10
N ILE A 74 -16.32 1.11 -17.95
CA ILE A 74 -15.74 1.86 -16.83
C ILE A 74 -15.49 0.89 -15.69
N ILE A 75 -14.25 0.87 -15.21
CA ILE A 75 -13.85 0.14 -13.99
C ILE A 75 -13.89 1.13 -12.82
N LYS A 76 -14.59 0.80 -11.74
CA LYS A 76 -14.60 1.57 -10.50
C LYS A 76 -13.86 0.82 -9.40
N ASN A 77 -12.94 1.51 -8.72
CA ASN A 77 -12.27 1.03 -7.52
C ASN A 77 -12.47 2.05 -6.41
N GLY A 78 -12.69 1.59 -5.19
CA GLY A 78 -12.83 2.44 -4.02
C GLY A 78 -11.95 1.95 -2.89
N ASP A 79 -11.36 2.88 -2.16
CA ASP A 79 -10.62 2.64 -0.93
C ASP A 79 -11.30 3.45 0.17
N MET A 80 -11.63 2.83 1.29
CA MET A 80 -12.28 3.50 2.41
C MET A 80 -11.70 3.04 3.74
N GLU A 81 -11.42 3.99 4.62
CA GLU A 81 -10.96 3.76 5.98
C GLU A 81 -11.97 4.30 6.98
N ILE A 82 -12.44 3.46 7.89
CA ILE A 82 -13.47 3.81 8.86
C ILE A 82 -12.97 3.47 10.26
N ALA A 83 -12.89 4.49 11.11
CA ALA A 83 -12.65 4.32 12.53
C ALA A 83 -13.96 3.88 13.25
N VAL A 84 -13.87 2.79 14.02
CA VAL A 84 -15.02 2.20 14.69
C VAL A 84 -14.77 1.98 16.18
N ALA A 85 -15.83 2.10 16.97
CA ALA A 85 -15.74 1.83 18.41
C ALA A 85 -15.69 0.32 18.73
N ASN A 86 -16.39 -0.49 17.94
CA ASN A 86 -16.43 -1.96 18.07
C ASN A 86 -16.36 -2.62 16.70
N LEU A 87 -15.27 -3.35 16.47
CA LEU A 87 -15.01 -4.04 15.18
C LEU A 87 -16.03 -5.12 14.86
N MET A 88 -16.49 -5.87 15.87
CA MET A 88 -17.43 -6.97 15.64
C MET A 88 -18.82 -6.46 15.24
N ASP A 89 -19.29 -5.38 15.85
CA ASP A 89 -20.57 -4.77 15.50
C ASP A 89 -20.49 -4.09 14.15
N ALA A 90 -19.38 -3.41 13.85
CA ALA A 90 -19.12 -2.82 12.54
C ALA A 90 -19.12 -3.90 11.45
N LYS A 91 -18.42 -5.02 11.66
CA LYS A 91 -18.40 -6.15 10.73
C LYS A 91 -19.80 -6.72 10.46
N LYS A 92 -20.65 -6.85 11.47
CA LYS A 92 -22.05 -7.32 11.29
C LYS A 92 -22.81 -6.37 10.37
N LYS A 93 -22.74 -5.06 10.63
CA LYS A 93 -23.40 -4.04 9.79
C LYS A 93 -22.88 -4.08 8.35
N VAL A 94 -21.56 -4.17 8.17
CA VAL A 94 -20.95 -4.33 6.85
C VAL A 94 -21.50 -5.56 6.12
N SER A 95 -21.61 -6.69 6.81
CA SER A 95 -22.15 -7.93 6.22
C SER A 95 -23.62 -7.79 5.78
N GLU A 96 -24.42 -7.06 6.54
CA GLU A 96 -25.81 -6.74 6.20
C GLU A 96 -25.90 -5.85 4.95
N ILE A 97 -25.09 -4.80 4.90
CA ILE A 97 -25.03 -3.87 3.76
C ILE A 97 -24.58 -4.61 2.49
N ILE A 98 -23.55 -5.47 2.60
CA ILE A 98 -23.07 -6.30 1.50
C ILE A 98 -24.21 -7.17 0.92
N LYS A 99 -24.95 -7.88 1.78
CA LYS A 99 -26.07 -8.74 1.37
C LYS A 99 -27.18 -7.93 0.68
N ASN A 100 -27.55 -6.79 1.24
CA ASN A 100 -28.63 -5.95 0.71
C ASN A 100 -28.29 -5.39 -0.68
N ASN A 101 -27.00 -5.19 -0.98
CA ASN A 101 -26.55 -4.63 -2.25
C ASN A 101 -26.09 -5.70 -3.25
N LYS A 102 -26.36 -7.00 -3.00
CA LYS A 102 -25.95 -8.12 -3.86
C LYS A 102 -24.43 -8.17 -4.10
N ALA A 103 -23.66 -7.60 -3.20
CA ALA A 103 -22.22 -7.66 -3.19
C ALA A 103 -21.74 -8.95 -2.50
N TYR A 104 -20.48 -9.28 -2.65
CA TYR A 104 -19.87 -10.40 -1.94
C TYR A 104 -18.48 -10.05 -1.42
N LEU A 105 -18.10 -10.72 -0.34
CA LEU A 105 -16.80 -10.59 0.27
C LEU A 105 -15.81 -11.50 -0.46
N GLN A 106 -14.77 -10.91 -1.05
CA GLN A 106 -13.71 -11.66 -1.74
C GLN A 106 -12.64 -12.12 -0.77
N SER A 107 -12.20 -11.24 0.13
CA SER A 107 -11.23 -11.58 1.16
C SER A 107 -11.44 -10.78 2.43
N GLU A 108 -11.05 -11.37 3.56
CA GLU A 108 -11.04 -10.74 4.86
C GLU A 108 -9.71 -11.02 5.55
N THR A 109 -9.07 -9.98 6.06
CA THR A 109 -7.84 -10.09 6.82
C THR A 109 -8.00 -9.35 8.14
N PHE A 110 -7.92 -10.08 9.25
CA PHE A 110 -7.89 -9.50 10.60
C PHE A 110 -6.44 -9.34 11.06
N ARG A 111 -6.11 -8.17 11.59
CA ARG A 111 -4.83 -7.89 12.23
C ARG A 111 -5.07 -7.29 13.61
N ASN A 112 -4.33 -7.80 14.58
CA ASN A 112 -4.35 -7.31 15.95
C ASN A 112 -2.91 -6.95 16.34
N SER A 113 -2.68 -5.67 16.59
CA SER A 113 -1.38 -5.13 17.04
C SER A 113 -1.52 -4.51 18.43
N ASP A 114 -0.42 -4.10 19.03
CA ASP A 114 -0.42 -3.43 20.34
C ASP A 114 -1.07 -2.04 20.28
N THR A 115 -1.14 -1.44 19.09
CA THR A 115 -1.64 -0.08 18.91
C THR A 115 -3.06 -0.02 18.34
N SER A 116 -3.44 -1.02 17.55
CA SER A 116 -4.72 -1.04 16.83
C SER A 116 -5.21 -2.45 16.56
N GLU A 117 -6.50 -2.60 16.46
CA GLU A 117 -7.16 -3.75 15.84
C GLU A 117 -7.76 -3.31 14.52
N ASN A 118 -7.51 -4.05 13.45
CA ASN A 118 -8.07 -3.72 12.15
C ASN A 118 -8.57 -4.96 11.39
N ILE A 119 -9.57 -4.73 10.54
CA ILE A 119 -10.10 -5.70 9.59
C ILE A 119 -10.04 -5.06 8.20
N ASN A 120 -9.30 -5.66 7.30
CA ASN A 120 -9.30 -5.30 5.89
C ASN A 120 -10.23 -6.24 5.12
N LEU A 121 -11.20 -5.67 4.41
CA LEU A 121 -12.22 -6.37 3.65
C LEU A 121 -12.11 -5.95 2.19
N VAL A 122 -11.94 -6.94 1.29
CA VAL A 122 -12.05 -6.70 -0.15
C VAL A 122 -13.42 -7.17 -0.60
N ILE A 123 -14.23 -6.24 -1.07
CA ILE A 123 -15.64 -6.42 -1.40
C ILE A 123 -15.82 -6.22 -2.90
N ARG A 124 -16.46 -7.20 -3.55
CA ARG A 124 -16.86 -7.10 -4.95
C ARG A 124 -18.33 -6.69 -5.03
N VAL A 125 -18.56 -5.57 -5.68
CA VAL A 125 -19.86 -4.89 -5.72
C VAL A 125 -20.33 -4.80 -7.17
N PRO A 126 -21.57 -5.20 -7.49
CA PRO A 126 -22.13 -4.94 -8.81
C PRO A 126 -22.03 -3.45 -9.16
N HIS A 127 -21.53 -3.13 -10.35
CA HIS A 127 -21.26 -1.75 -10.77
C HIS A 127 -22.40 -0.76 -10.47
N GLN A 128 -23.64 -1.21 -10.63
CA GLN A 128 -24.84 -0.39 -10.40
C GLN A 128 -25.03 0.00 -8.93
N ASN A 129 -24.57 -0.83 -7.98
CA ASN A 129 -24.78 -0.63 -6.54
C ASN A 129 -23.56 -0.02 -5.84
N PHE A 130 -22.49 0.27 -6.59
CA PHE A 130 -21.22 0.72 -6.02
C PHE A 130 -21.36 2.04 -5.25
N ASP A 131 -21.99 3.03 -5.82
CA ASP A 131 -22.16 4.33 -5.18
C ASP A 131 -23.12 4.24 -3.96
N THR A 132 -24.13 3.38 -4.04
CA THR A 132 -25.07 3.12 -2.95
C THR A 132 -24.38 2.48 -1.75
N ILE A 133 -23.51 1.48 -1.97
CA ILE A 133 -22.83 0.78 -0.88
C ILE A 133 -21.80 1.68 -0.19
N ILE A 134 -21.07 2.50 -0.97
CA ILE A 134 -20.14 3.49 -0.43
C ILE A 134 -20.84 4.49 0.48
N ASN A 135 -22.00 5.00 0.07
CA ASN A 135 -22.77 5.93 0.89
C ASN A 135 -23.29 5.26 2.15
N SER A 136 -23.80 4.03 2.05
CA SER A 136 -24.26 3.24 3.21
C SER A 136 -23.14 3.01 4.23
N PHE A 137 -21.91 2.79 3.75
CA PHE A 137 -20.75 2.64 4.65
C PHE A 137 -20.36 3.96 5.30
N SER A 138 -20.46 5.07 4.55
CA SER A 138 -20.14 6.40 5.09
C SER A 138 -21.07 6.83 6.22
N GLU A 139 -22.34 6.43 6.20
CA GLU A 139 -23.37 6.90 7.13
C GLU A 139 -23.64 5.94 8.30
N GLY A 140 -23.38 4.63 8.11
CA GLY A 140 -23.92 3.61 9.00
C GLY A 140 -22.94 2.91 9.94
N ILE A 141 -21.61 3.01 9.72
CA ILE A 141 -20.65 2.13 10.37
C ILE A 141 -19.80 2.81 11.44
N GLY A 142 -19.24 3.98 11.12
CA GLY A 142 -18.33 4.70 12.00
C GLY A 142 -17.91 6.06 11.44
N SER A 143 -16.78 6.58 11.91
CA SER A 143 -16.17 7.81 11.37
C SER A 143 -15.33 7.50 10.15
N VAL A 144 -15.65 8.11 9.01
CA VAL A 144 -14.83 7.94 7.79
C VAL A 144 -13.60 8.84 7.92
N GLU A 145 -12.42 8.23 7.91
CA GLU A 145 -11.15 8.94 7.97
C GLU A 145 -10.60 9.21 6.57
N ALA A 146 -10.75 8.25 5.66
CA ALA A 146 -10.35 8.39 4.27
C ALA A 146 -11.35 7.72 3.33
N LYS A 147 -11.57 8.33 2.18
CA LYS A 147 -12.41 7.81 1.10
C LYS A 147 -11.84 8.24 -0.23
N THR A 148 -11.47 7.26 -1.05
CA THR A 148 -10.97 7.49 -2.41
C THR A 148 -11.78 6.65 -3.37
N VAL A 149 -12.27 7.26 -4.46
CA VAL A 149 -12.96 6.55 -5.55
C VAL A 149 -12.26 6.89 -6.85
N LYS A 150 -11.85 5.85 -7.58
CA LYS A 150 -11.21 5.96 -8.90
C LYS A 150 -12.12 5.31 -9.94
N ALA A 151 -12.31 5.99 -11.05
CA ALA A 151 -13.02 5.47 -12.22
C ALA A 151 -12.07 5.53 -13.42
N GLU A 152 -11.92 4.41 -14.10
CA GLU A 152 -11.04 4.25 -15.25
C GLU A 152 -11.88 3.84 -16.46
N ASP A 153 -11.79 4.60 -17.55
CA ASP A 153 -12.46 4.27 -18.81
C ASP A 153 -11.54 3.37 -19.64
N VAL A 154 -11.89 2.11 -19.73
CA VAL A 154 -11.14 1.08 -20.45
C VAL A 154 -11.79 0.72 -21.79
N THR A 155 -12.69 1.57 -22.30
CA THR A 155 -13.43 1.31 -23.55
C THR A 155 -12.48 1.15 -24.72
N GLU A 156 -11.46 2.00 -24.85
CA GLU A 156 -10.48 1.92 -25.92
C GLU A 156 -9.65 0.63 -25.82
N GLU A 157 -9.15 0.29 -24.64
CA GLU A 157 -8.39 -0.94 -24.41
C GLU A 157 -9.24 -2.18 -24.76
N TYR A 158 -10.48 -2.22 -24.28
CA TYR A 158 -11.40 -3.32 -24.57
C TYR A 158 -11.63 -3.50 -26.08
N THR A 159 -11.88 -2.40 -26.78
CA THR A 159 -12.13 -2.39 -28.22
C THR A 159 -10.90 -2.84 -29.00
N ASP A 160 -9.72 -2.35 -28.63
CA ASP A 160 -8.45 -2.69 -29.27
C ASP A 160 -8.12 -4.19 -29.13
N VAL A 161 -8.25 -4.72 -27.91
CA VAL A 161 -8.04 -6.16 -27.65
C VAL A 161 -9.09 -7.00 -28.42
N SER A 162 -10.33 -6.55 -28.49
CA SER A 162 -11.39 -7.25 -29.21
C SER A 162 -11.12 -7.31 -30.71
N ILE A 163 -10.70 -6.21 -31.32
CA ILE A 163 -10.34 -6.16 -32.75
C ILE A 163 -9.12 -7.07 -33.03
N LYS A 164 -8.10 -7.00 -32.18
CA LYS A 164 -6.91 -7.87 -32.31
C LYS A 164 -7.27 -9.34 -32.19
N LEU A 165 -8.15 -9.70 -31.28
CA LEU A 165 -8.63 -11.07 -31.11
C LEU A 165 -9.37 -11.56 -32.37
N GLU A 166 -10.26 -10.76 -32.91
CA GLU A 166 -10.98 -11.11 -34.13
C GLU A 166 -10.04 -11.33 -35.31
N ASN A 167 -9.08 -10.45 -35.51
CA ASN A 167 -8.06 -10.60 -36.55
C ASN A 167 -7.25 -11.90 -36.37
N LYS A 168 -6.85 -12.25 -35.14
CA LYS A 168 -6.13 -13.48 -34.84
C LYS A 168 -6.97 -14.72 -35.18
N ARG A 169 -8.26 -14.72 -34.89
CA ARG A 169 -9.15 -15.80 -35.25
C ARG A 169 -9.24 -15.98 -36.77
N ILE A 170 -9.32 -14.89 -37.54
CA ILE A 170 -9.28 -14.91 -38.99
C ILE A 170 -7.97 -15.50 -39.51
N TYR A 171 -6.81 -15.13 -38.93
CA TYR A 171 -5.54 -15.71 -39.30
C TYR A 171 -5.45 -17.19 -38.95
N LEU A 172 -5.99 -17.62 -37.82
CA LEU A 172 -6.02 -19.02 -37.42
C LEU A 172 -6.77 -19.87 -38.44
N GLU A 173 -7.92 -19.40 -38.93
CA GLU A 173 -8.66 -20.09 -39.98
C GLU A 173 -7.83 -20.20 -41.25
N LYS A 174 -7.16 -19.13 -41.69
CA LYS A 174 -6.29 -19.16 -42.87
C LYS A 174 -5.14 -20.15 -42.71
N TYR A 175 -4.49 -20.22 -41.56
CA TYR A 175 -3.43 -21.20 -41.29
C TYR A 175 -4.00 -22.65 -41.33
N ARG A 176 -5.19 -22.87 -40.78
CA ARG A 176 -5.86 -24.18 -40.84
C ARG A 176 -6.16 -24.60 -42.29
N ASP A 177 -6.55 -23.67 -43.14
CA ASP A 177 -6.76 -23.94 -44.56
C ASP A 177 -5.43 -24.19 -45.30
N MET A 178 -4.36 -23.43 -44.97
CA MET A 178 -3.04 -23.71 -45.51
C MET A 178 -2.53 -25.10 -45.09
N LEU A 179 -2.79 -25.54 -43.86
CA LEU A 179 -2.42 -26.86 -43.37
C LEU A 179 -3.09 -27.99 -44.21
N LYS A 180 -4.38 -27.81 -44.61
CA LYS A 180 -5.08 -28.76 -45.43
C LYS A 180 -4.48 -28.91 -46.84
N SER A 181 -3.83 -27.85 -47.35
CA SER A 181 -3.22 -27.80 -48.69
C SER A 181 -1.73 -28.06 -48.69
N ALA A 182 -1.09 -28.21 -47.55
CA ALA A 182 0.36 -28.45 -47.40
C ALA A 182 0.74 -29.83 -48.00
N LYS A 183 1.84 -29.86 -48.77
CA LYS A 183 2.26 -31.05 -49.46
C LYS A 183 3.49 -31.71 -48.86
N THR A 184 4.28 -30.96 -48.08
CA THR A 184 5.50 -31.47 -47.46
C THR A 184 5.35 -31.53 -45.92
N THR A 185 5.98 -32.52 -45.32
CA THR A 185 5.97 -32.66 -43.86
C THR A 185 6.63 -31.45 -43.17
N LYS A 186 7.62 -30.80 -43.80
CA LYS A 186 8.25 -29.59 -43.29
C LYS A 186 7.25 -28.44 -43.20
N ASP A 187 6.49 -28.19 -44.31
CA ASP A 187 5.50 -27.12 -44.34
C ASP A 187 4.39 -27.38 -43.31
N MET A 188 3.97 -28.66 -43.16
CA MET A 188 2.97 -29.03 -42.14
C MET A 188 3.43 -28.69 -40.72
N LEU A 189 4.68 -29.01 -40.38
CA LEU A 189 5.22 -28.73 -39.05
C LEU A 189 5.33 -27.22 -38.78
N GLU A 190 5.80 -26.44 -39.76
CA GLU A 190 5.89 -24.99 -39.65
C GLU A 190 4.54 -24.33 -39.49
N ILE A 191 3.52 -24.75 -40.26
CA ILE A 191 2.16 -24.26 -40.14
C ILE A 191 1.55 -24.66 -38.79
N GLN A 192 1.79 -25.89 -38.30
CA GLN A 192 1.29 -26.32 -36.99
C GLN A 192 1.91 -25.53 -35.84
N GLU A 193 3.18 -25.16 -35.94
CA GLU A 193 3.82 -24.28 -34.94
C GLU A 193 3.18 -22.89 -34.93
N ASN A 194 2.93 -22.30 -36.11
CA ASN A 194 2.25 -21.01 -36.22
C ASN A 194 0.81 -21.08 -35.68
N ILE A 195 0.09 -22.17 -35.93
CA ILE A 195 -1.26 -22.40 -35.39
C ILE A 195 -1.21 -22.39 -33.85
N ARG A 196 -0.29 -23.17 -33.25
CA ARG A 196 -0.15 -23.25 -31.79
C ARG A 196 0.14 -21.87 -31.20
N ASN A 197 1.13 -21.17 -31.75
CA ASN A 197 1.48 -19.82 -31.28
C ASN A 197 0.29 -18.87 -31.36
N LEU A 198 -0.49 -18.96 -32.42
CA LEU A 198 -1.66 -18.10 -32.60
C LEU A 198 -2.82 -18.51 -31.67
N GLU A 199 -3.01 -19.80 -31.37
CA GLU A 199 -3.97 -20.29 -30.38
C GLU A 199 -3.60 -19.77 -28.97
N ASP A 200 -2.33 -19.83 -28.58
CA ASP A 200 -1.85 -19.29 -27.32
C ASP A 200 -2.10 -17.77 -27.22
N GLU A 201 -1.87 -17.02 -28.29
CA GLU A 201 -2.14 -15.59 -28.34
C GLU A 201 -3.65 -15.25 -28.27
N ILE A 202 -4.51 -16.09 -28.84
CA ILE A 202 -5.97 -15.97 -28.75
C ILE A 202 -6.41 -16.18 -27.29
N ASP A 203 -5.90 -17.23 -26.63
CA ASP A 203 -6.25 -17.55 -25.24
C ASP A 203 -5.86 -16.40 -24.29
N VAL A 204 -4.70 -15.79 -24.51
CA VAL A 204 -4.26 -14.61 -23.74
C VAL A 204 -5.20 -13.42 -23.97
N ALA A 205 -5.57 -13.15 -25.22
CA ALA A 205 -6.47 -12.04 -25.55
C ALA A 205 -7.88 -12.24 -24.99
N GLU A 206 -8.42 -13.46 -25.07
CA GLU A 206 -9.71 -13.82 -24.46
C GLU A 206 -9.66 -13.70 -22.93
N GLY A 207 -8.55 -14.14 -22.31
CA GLY A 207 -8.32 -13.98 -20.88
C GLY A 207 -8.33 -12.51 -20.46
N ARG A 208 -7.70 -11.63 -21.27
CA ARG A 208 -7.69 -10.18 -21.03
C ARG A 208 -9.09 -9.56 -21.11
N LEU A 209 -9.87 -9.92 -22.13
CA LEU A 209 -11.25 -9.43 -22.26
C LEU A 209 -12.12 -9.88 -21.08
N ARG A 210 -12.05 -11.16 -20.69
CA ARG A 210 -12.77 -11.66 -19.50
C ARG A 210 -12.41 -10.92 -18.24
N PHE A 211 -11.13 -10.60 -18.07
CA PHE A 211 -10.64 -9.83 -16.92
C PHE A 211 -11.21 -8.41 -16.90
N ILE A 212 -11.21 -7.72 -18.05
CA ILE A 212 -11.81 -6.38 -18.17
C ILE A 212 -13.32 -6.44 -17.90
N ASP A 213 -14.04 -7.39 -18.51
CA ASP A 213 -15.48 -7.55 -18.31
C ASP A 213 -15.84 -7.83 -16.84
N ASP A 214 -15.06 -8.66 -16.13
CA ASP A 214 -15.26 -8.90 -14.70
C ASP A 214 -15.13 -7.60 -13.90
N ARG A 215 -14.10 -6.81 -14.18
CA ARG A 215 -13.86 -5.54 -13.46
C ARG A 215 -14.85 -4.43 -13.80
N VAL A 216 -15.39 -4.43 -14.99
CA VAL A 216 -16.46 -3.51 -15.41
C VAL A 216 -17.79 -3.89 -14.76
N ASN A 217 -18.09 -5.18 -14.66
CA ASN A 217 -19.34 -5.68 -14.07
C ASN A 217 -19.32 -5.61 -12.54
N TYR A 218 -18.16 -5.87 -11.93
CA TYR A 218 -17.97 -5.84 -10.48
C TYR A 218 -16.85 -4.87 -10.09
N SER A 219 -17.25 -3.79 -9.49
CA SER A 219 -16.34 -2.83 -8.86
C SER A 219 -15.70 -3.43 -7.62
N THR A 220 -14.46 -3.00 -7.30
CA THR A 220 -13.75 -3.45 -6.11
C THR A 220 -13.77 -2.34 -5.06
N LEU A 221 -14.15 -2.69 -3.83
CA LEU A 221 -14.08 -1.80 -2.68
C LEU A 221 -13.20 -2.43 -1.61
N GLU A 222 -12.09 -1.75 -1.29
CA GLU A 222 -11.24 -2.08 -0.15
C GLU A 222 -11.71 -1.27 1.05
N LEU A 223 -12.17 -1.96 2.09
CA LEU A 223 -12.68 -1.35 3.30
C LEU A 223 -11.79 -1.72 4.49
N LEU A 224 -11.11 -0.75 5.05
CA LEU A 224 -10.35 -0.87 6.28
C LEU A 224 -11.21 -0.39 7.47
N LEU A 225 -11.61 -1.32 8.31
CA LEU A 225 -12.18 -1.01 9.62
C LEU A 225 -11.09 -1.05 10.66
N PHE A 226 -10.91 0.01 11.42
CA PHE A 226 -9.90 0.02 12.46
C PHE A 226 -10.43 0.62 13.76
N LYS A 227 -9.88 0.09 14.85
CA LYS A 227 -10.10 0.58 16.20
C LYS A 227 -8.75 0.87 16.82
N GLU A 228 -8.51 2.11 17.17
CA GLU A 228 -7.33 2.47 17.94
C GLU A 228 -7.45 1.92 19.36
N LYS A 229 -6.43 1.18 19.77
CA LYS A 229 -6.26 0.84 21.17
C LYS A 229 -5.74 2.08 21.88
N VAL A 230 -6.57 2.68 22.69
CA VAL A 230 -6.12 3.75 23.58
C VAL A 230 -4.96 3.15 24.37
N ARG A 231 -3.72 3.46 23.97
CA ARG A 231 -2.62 3.28 24.90
C ARG A 231 -3.04 4.07 26.12
N SER A 232 -3.27 3.38 27.24
CA SER A 232 -3.41 4.08 28.49
C SER A 232 -2.08 4.80 28.76
N SER A 233 -1.93 5.93 28.05
CA SER A 233 -0.88 6.87 28.45
C SER A 233 -1.21 7.19 29.89
N ALA A 234 -0.27 7.03 30.78
CA ALA A 234 -0.39 7.24 32.20
C ALA A 234 -0.97 8.64 32.58
N THR A 235 -1.48 9.37 31.60
CA THR A 235 -1.91 10.76 31.72
C THR A 235 -3.43 10.95 31.61
N SER A 236 -4.25 9.99 31.11
CA SER A 236 -5.69 10.21 30.95
C SER A 236 -6.51 9.49 32.03
N LYS A 237 -7.07 10.28 32.96
CA LYS A 237 -8.18 9.96 33.89
C LYS A 237 -8.03 8.76 34.87
N ILE A 238 -6.81 8.34 35.16
CA ILE A 238 -6.59 7.44 36.28
C ILE A 238 -6.56 8.29 37.53
N GLY A 239 -7.48 8.04 38.48
CA GLY A 239 -7.56 8.77 39.73
C GLY A 239 -6.22 8.74 40.49
N PHE A 240 -5.97 9.75 41.32
CA PHE A 240 -4.74 9.87 42.12
C PHE A 240 -4.36 8.57 42.84
N GLY A 241 -5.36 7.80 43.31
CA GLY A 241 -5.15 6.52 44.01
C GLY A 241 -4.51 5.41 43.15
N SER A 242 -4.90 5.28 41.87
CA SER A 242 -4.28 4.25 40.99
C SER A 242 -2.88 4.65 40.57
N ARG A 243 -2.63 5.94 40.31
CA ARG A 243 -1.27 6.43 40.04
C ARG A 243 -0.33 6.22 41.23
N PHE A 244 -0.85 6.43 42.44
CA PHE A 244 -0.08 6.18 43.66
C PHE A 244 0.22 4.69 43.83
N GLY A 245 -0.74 3.81 43.57
CA GLY A 245 -0.54 2.36 43.58
C GLY A 245 0.51 1.88 42.54
N ASP A 246 0.40 2.38 41.31
CA ASP A 246 1.34 2.06 40.24
C ASP A 246 2.76 2.59 40.53
N SER A 247 2.88 3.79 41.10
CA SER A 247 4.16 4.35 41.51
C SER A 247 4.81 3.56 42.62
N ILE A 248 4.05 3.06 43.60
CA ILE A 248 4.56 2.17 44.66
C ILE A 248 5.04 0.84 44.05
N ALA A 249 4.24 0.21 43.17
CA ALA A 249 4.59 -1.04 42.52
C ALA A 249 5.86 -0.90 41.64
N GLN A 250 5.96 0.22 40.91
CA GLN A 250 7.12 0.52 40.07
C GLN A 250 8.36 0.83 40.93
N GLY A 251 8.18 1.57 42.03
CA GLY A 251 9.23 1.82 43.02
C GLY A 251 9.74 0.52 43.67
N TRP A 252 8.83 -0.41 44.01
CA TRP A 252 9.18 -1.72 44.55
C TRP A 252 9.97 -2.57 43.56
N ASN A 253 9.56 -2.62 42.31
CA ASN A 253 10.28 -3.34 41.27
C ASN A 253 11.69 -2.74 41.03
N SER A 254 11.81 -1.42 41.05
CA SER A 254 13.10 -0.74 40.96
C SER A 254 14.02 -1.04 42.15
N PHE A 255 13.44 -1.10 43.34
CA PHE A 255 14.18 -1.47 44.56
C PHE A 255 14.66 -2.92 44.52
N VAL A 256 13.81 -3.84 44.11
CA VAL A 256 14.20 -5.25 43.92
C VAL A 256 15.27 -5.42 42.86
N SER A 257 15.17 -4.69 41.73
CA SER A 257 16.20 -4.69 40.70
C SER A 257 17.53 -4.15 41.18
N PHE A 258 17.50 -3.10 42.01
CA PHE A 258 18.71 -2.55 42.68
C PHE A 258 19.36 -3.58 43.62
N LEU A 259 18.56 -4.30 44.45
CA LEU A 259 19.08 -5.35 45.34
C LEU A 259 19.70 -6.50 44.54
N LEU A 260 19.02 -6.95 43.46
CA LEU A 260 19.56 -7.98 42.58
C LEU A 260 20.86 -7.54 41.90
N GLY A 261 20.92 -6.27 41.49
CA GLY A 261 22.16 -5.65 40.99
C GLY A 261 23.30 -5.68 42.02
N MET A 262 23.02 -5.32 43.28
CA MET A 262 24.03 -5.43 44.37
C MET A 262 24.50 -6.89 44.56
N ILE A 263 23.61 -7.85 44.53
CA ILE A 263 23.97 -9.27 44.62
C ILE A 263 24.82 -9.68 43.41
N SER A 264 24.56 -9.17 42.24
CA SER A 264 25.33 -9.45 41.03
C SER A 264 26.81 -8.96 41.13
N PHE A 265 27.11 -8.06 42.04
CA PHE A 265 28.50 -7.62 42.30
C PHE A 265 29.28 -8.58 43.22
N TRP A 266 28.69 -9.73 43.66
CA TRP A 266 29.38 -10.66 44.52
C TRP A 266 30.81 -11.09 44.06
N PRO A 267 31.10 -11.25 42.76
CA PRO A 267 32.47 -11.59 42.33
C PRO A 267 33.50 -10.55 42.71
N PHE A 268 33.11 -9.26 42.76
CA PHE A 268 33.99 -8.19 43.10
C PHE A 268 34.38 -8.22 44.60
N PHE A 269 33.48 -8.65 45.48
CA PHE A 269 33.78 -8.83 46.92
C PHE A 269 34.80 -9.95 47.16
N VAL A 270 34.92 -10.92 46.26
CA VAL A 270 35.96 -11.96 46.34
C VAL A 270 37.29 -11.49 45.71
N LEU A 271 37.20 -10.75 44.59
CA LEU A 271 38.40 -10.23 43.88
C LEU A 271 39.16 -9.22 44.68
N ILE A 272 38.48 -8.31 45.39
CA ILE A 272 39.15 -7.22 46.17
C ILE A 272 40.11 -7.76 47.23
N PRO A 273 39.72 -8.69 48.15
CA PRO A 273 40.63 -9.25 49.13
C PRO A 273 41.76 -10.05 48.49
N ILE A 274 41.51 -10.78 47.39
CA ILE A 274 42.57 -11.51 46.67
C ILE A 274 43.63 -10.54 46.13
N VAL A 275 43.25 -9.44 45.55
CA VAL A 275 44.16 -8.40 45.06
C VAL A 275 44.94 -7.74 46.20
N ILE A 276 44.26 -7.46 47.33
CA ILE A 276 44.90 -6.88 48.52
C ILE A 276 45.93 -7.86 49.11
N ILE A 277 45.61 -9.17 49.21
CA ILE A 277 46.54 -10.17 49.70
C ILE A 277 47.76 -10.33 48.78
N MET A 278 47.51 -10.34 47.48
CA MET A 278 48.55 -10.44 46.44
C MET A 278 49.47 -9.24 46.49
N TRP A 279 48.95 -8.02 46.65
CA TRP A 279 49.70 -6.80 46.76
C TRP A 279 50.50 -6.73 48.07
N LYS A 280 49.92 -7.18 49.20
CA LYS A 280 50.58 -7.27 50.51
C LYS A 280 51.69 -8.31 50.49
N ARG A 281 51.51 -9.42 49.78
CA ARG A 281 52.55 -10.47 49.64
C ARG A 281 53.71 -10.00 48.72
N TRP A 282 53.42 -9.20 47.72
CA TRP A 282 54.45 -8.63 46.81
C TRP A 282 55.27 -7.56 47.50
N ARG A 283 54.67 -6.75 48.40
CA ARG A 283 55.33 -5.76 49.19
C ARG A 283 56.24 -6.34 50.31
N ARG A 284 55.95 -7.57 50.74
CA ARG A 284 56.78 -8.28 51.73
C ARG A 284 58.03 -8.95 51.15
N LYS A 285 58.11 -9.03 49.80
CA LYS A 285 59.25 -9.63 49.10
C LYS A 285 60.25 -8.58 48.56
N LYS A 286 60.03 -7.31 48.83
CA LYS A 286 61.02 -6.23 48.70
C LYS A 286 61.40 -5.75 50.08
#